data_97ac6ebf907f073b127762b438f15d3a
#
_entry.id   97ac6ebf907f073b127762b438f15d3a
#
_cell.length_a   1.000
_cell.length_b   1.000
_cell.length_c   1.000
_cell.angle_alpha   90.00
_cell.angle_beta   90.00
_cell.angle_gamma   90.00
#
_symmetry.space_group_name_H-M   'P 1'
#
loop_
_entity.id
_entity.type
_entity.pdbx_description
1 polymer ?
#
loop_
_entity_poly.entity_id
_entity_poly.type
_entity_poly.pdbx_seq_one_letter_code
_entity_poly.pdbx_strand_id
1 'polypeptide(L)'
;MKETIDHIYNLIILDESGSMNSIRNQAFTGADETLQTIRAAQQENPDDNQMITFVTFNSGSGQQDVRTIIDTEKIENVKDLTPDQYRPGGCTPLYDAMGQSITELRKKVKEGDHVLVTVITDGYENSSRHFSAGMIKELVDALTAQGWVFTYIGANQESRSVASGLGIHSTMDFEASTVGSEMMWRKMRSSNREYYKKVRRHKTGENIDFEDDFFAEKQAQARVTPERIERLQDGQVFVFGSNQAGLHIGGAARQAMEQFGAVFGKGRGLHGQSYAIPTMNLPLSDIGRSVEEFIQFADRHPELTFLVTRIGCGIAGFRDEDIAPLFAGAYSLPNVYLPASFWKILNYRYND
;
A
#
# COMPACT_ATOMS: atom_id res chain seq x y z
N MET A 1 -10.33 -36.68 -12.57
CA MET A 1 -10.67 -35.25 -12.66
C MET A 1 -9.36 -34.50 -12.87
N LYS A 2 -9.23 -33.68 -13.90
CA LYS A 2 -8.07 -32.77 -14.00
C LYS A 2 -8.24 -31.78 -12.87
N GLU A 3 -7.27 -31.68 -11.95
CA GLU A 3 -7.19 -30.59 -11.01
C GLU A 3 -7.20 -29.29 -11.84
N THR A 4 -8.24 -28.51 -11.74
CA THR A 4 -8.28 -27.15 -12.25
C THR A 4 -7.37 -26.34 -11.35
N ILE A 5 -6.23 -25.90 -11.90
CA ILE A 5 -5.33 -25.02 -11.18
C ILE A 5 -6.01 -23.63 -11.22
N ASP A 6 -6.47 -23.16 -10.05
CA ASP A 6 -7.07 -21.82 -9.93
C ASP A 6 -5.96 -20.77 -9.94
N HIS A 7 -6.15 -19.75 -10.76
CA HIS A 7 -5.21 -18.63 -10.89
C HIS A 7 -5.70 -17.39 -10.15
N ILE A 8 -4.76 -16.54 -9.74
CA ILE A 8 -5.03 -15.18 -9.30
C ILE A 8 -4.54 -14.23 -10.38
N TYR A 9 -5.48 -13.62 -11.10
CA TYR A 9 -5.17 -12.63 -12.13
C TYR A 9 -5.11 -11.23 -11.53
N ASN A 10 -4.03 -10.53 -11.78
CA ASN A 10 -3.84 -9.13 -11.43
C ASN A 10 -3.82 -8.31 -12.73
N LEU A 11 -4.80 -7.46 -12.95
CA LEU A 11 -4.81 -6.50 -14.06
C LEU A 11 -4.56 -5.11 -13.50
N ILE A 12 -3.43 -4.52 -13.87
CA ILE A 12 -3.07 -3.14 -13.53
C ILE A 12 -3.22 -2.27 -14.78
N ILE A 13 -4.05 -1.25 -14.68
CA ILE A 13 -4.32 -0.27 -15.75
C ILE A 13 -3.81 1.08 -15.24
N LEU A 14 -2.62 1.49 -15.70
CA LEU A 14 -1.93 2.70 -15.25
C LEU A 14 -2.03 3.80 -16.29
N ASP A 15 -2.52 4.96 -15.87
CA ASP A 15 -2.54 6.17 -16.68
C ASP A 15 -1.11 6.59 -17.06
N GLU A 16 -0.94 6.89 -18.33
CA GLU A 16 0.29 7.42 -18.94
C GLU A 16 0.00 8.76 -19.64
N SER A 17 -1.06 9.48 -19.23
CA SER A 17 -1.39 10.81 -19.76
C SER A 17 -0.40 11.89 -19.32
N GLY A 18 -0.50 13.09 -19.91
CA GLY A 18 0.46 14.16 -19.69
C GLY A 18 0.54 14.68 -18.25
N SER A 19 -0.54 14.62 -17.47
CA SER A 19 -0.60 15.00 -16.06
C SER A 19 0.30 14.12 -15.18
N MET A 20 0.41 12.83 -15.50
CA MET A 20 1.26 11.87 -14.79
C MET A 20 2.76 12.23 -14.82
N ASN A 21 3.20 13.20 -15.64
CA ASN A 21 4.59 13.66 -15.64
C ASN A 21 5.06 14.17 -14.28
N SER A 22 4.17 14.78 -13.49
CA SER A 22 4.47 15.33 -12.16
C SER A 22 4.91 14.27 -11.16
N ILE A 23 4.45 13.03 -11.35
CA ILE A 23 4.70 11.86 -10.48
C ILE A 23 5.28 10.67 -11.26
N ARG A 24 5.90 10.92 -12.42
CA ARG A 24 6.40 9.86 -13.31
C ARG A 24 7.28 8.83 -12.61
N ASN A 25 8.25 9.30 -11.83
CA ASN A 25 9.18 8.40 -11.14
C ASN A 25 8.46 7.57 -10.08
N GLN A 26 7.56 8.18 -9.30
CA GLN A 26 6.78 7.52 -8.27
C GLN A 26 5.82 6.49 -8.89
N ALA A 27 5.15 6.81 -10.00
CA ALA A 27 4.28 5.91 -10.71
C ALA A 27 5.04 4.69 -11.25
N PHE A 28 6.19 4.93 -11.89
CA PHE A 28 7.07 3.86 -12.38
C PHE A 28 7.58 2.96 -11.25
N THR A 29 8.22 3.56 -10.22
CA THR A 29 8.77 2.80 -9.08
C THR A 29 7.68 2.04 -8.35
N GLY A 30 6.53 2.66 -8.11
CA GLY A 30 5.41 2.02 -7.41
C GLY A 30 4.80 0.86 -8.20
N ALA A 31 4.71 0.97 -9.53
CA ALA A 31 4.29 -0.13 -10.38
C ALA A 31 5.27 -1.32 -10.27
N ASP A 32 6.58 -1.06 -10.35
CA ASP A 32 7.61 -2.09 -10.22
C ASP A 32 7.58 -2.74 -8.82
N GLU A 33 7.49 -1.96 -7.75
CA GLU A 33 7.34 -2.47 -6.39
C GLU A 33 6.05 -3.30 -6.19
N THR A 34 4.99 -3.00 -6.96
CA THR A 34 3.77 -3.81 -6.96
C THR A 34 4.03 -5.18 -7.59
N LEU A 35 4.76 -5.25 -8.71
CA LEU A 35 5.19 -6.53 -9.28
C LEU A 35 6.05 -7.32 -8.29
N GLN A 36 6.95 -6.67 -7.55
CA GLN A 36 7.74 -7.32 -6.49
C GLN A 36 6.83 -7.88 -5.37
N THR A 37 5.77 -7.15 -5.00
CA THR A 37 4.80 -7.61 -3.99
C THR A 37 4.04 -8.86 -4.45
N ILE A 38 3.61 -8.91 -5.72
CA ILE A 38 2.94 -10.07 -6.31
C ILE A 38 3.93 -11.25 -6.37
N ARG A 39 5.17 -10.99 -6.75
CA ARG A 39 6.25 -12.00 -6.81
C ARG A 39 6.56 -12.61 -5.43
N ALA A 40 6.63 -11.77 -4.39
CA ALA A 40 6.79 -12.21 -3.02
C ALA A 40 5.59 -13.07 -2.56
N ALA A 41 4.36 -12.67 -2.86
CA ALA A 41 3.17 -13.46 -2.55
C ALA A 41 3.18 -14.83 -3.23
N GLN A 42 3.63 -14.91 -4.48
CA GLN A 42 3.81 -16.18 -5.21
C GLN A 42 4.88 -17.07 -4.55
N GLN A 43 6.00 -16.50 -4.11
CA GLN A 43 7.06 -17.25 -3.42
C GLN A 43 6.60 -17.80 -2.06
N GLU A 44 5.83 -16.99 -1.30
CA GLU A 44 5.24 -17.43 -0.03
C GLU A 44 4.23 -18.56 -0.21
N ASN A 45 3.50 -18.59 -1.34
CA ASN A 45 2.46 -19.56 -1.64
C ASN A 45 2.49 -19.95 -3.13
N PRO A 46 3.29 -20.96 -3.48
CA PRO A 46 3.45 -21.39 -4.88
C PRO A 46 2.15 -21.82 -5.57
N ASP A 47 1.17 -22.29 -4.82
CA ASP A 47 -0.14 -22.74 -5.32
C ASP A 47 -1.10 -21.58 -5.71
N ASP A 48 -0.73 -20.33 -5.46
CA ASP A 48 -1.55 -19.17 -5.82
C ASP A 48 -1.64 -18.96 -7.33
N ASN A 49 -0.62 -19.40 -8.10
CA ASN A 49 -0.54 -19.23 -9.56
C ASN A 49 -0.82 -17.78 -10.00
N GLN A 50 -0.02 -16.84 -9.49
CA GLN A 50 -0.17 -15.41 -9.75
C GLN A 50 0.10 -15.07 -11.21
N MET A 51 -0.91 -14.54 -11.90
CA MET A 51 -0.84 -14.03 -13.27
C MET A 51 -0.89 -12.51 -13.24
N ILE A 52 -0.15 -11.86 -14.12
CA ILE A 52 -0.12 -10.39 -14.24
C ILE A 52 -0.40 -9.94 -15.68
N THR A 53 -1.25 -8.95 -15.80
CA THR A 53 -1.42 -8.11 -16.99
C THR A 53 -1.16 -6.67 -16.60
N PHE A 54 -0.20 -6.03 -17.25
CA PHE A 54 0.12 -4.63 -16.99
C PHE A 54 -0.10 -3.81 -18.25
N VAL A 55 -0.95 -2.81 -18.15
CA VAL A 55 -1.38 -1.96 -19.26
C VAL A 55 -1.11 -0.50 -18.90
N THR A 56 -0.59 0.26 -19.85
CA THR A 56 -0.54 1.72 -19.79
C THR A 56 -1.43 2.33 -20.87
N PHE A 57 -1.95 3.53 -20.63
CA PHE A 57 -2.83 4.19 -21.59
C PHE A 57 -2.61 5.70 -21.66
N ASN A 58 -2.60 6.23 -22.89
CA ASN A 58 -2.66 7.64 -23.23
C ASN A 58 -3.15 7.81 -24.66
N SER A 59 -3.42 9.01 -25.12
CA SER A 59 -3.76 9.28 -26.53
C SER A 59 -3.08 10.54 -27.06
N GLY A 60 -2.89 10.62 -28.37
CA GLY A 60 -2.32 11.78 -29.04
C GLY A 60 -0.79 11.80 -29.13
N SER A 61 -0.11 10.75 -28.69
CA SER A 61 1.35 10.60 -28.80
C SER A 61 1.82 9.96 -30.11
N GLY A 62 0.88 9.61 -31.01
CA GLY A 62 1.19 8.88 -32.26
C GLY A 62 1.42 7.38 -32.03
N GLN A 63 1.20 6.90 -30.83
CA GLN A 63 1.25 5.48 -30.45
C GLN A 63 -0.18 4.94 -30.26
N GLN A 64 -0.28 3.64 -30.06
CA GLN A 64 -1.52 2.96 -29.70
C GLN A 64 -2.03 3.49 -28.35
N ASP A 65 -3.29 3.91 -28.29
CA ASP A 65 -3.87 4.57 -27.11
C ASP A 65 -3.86 3.68 -25.84
N VAL A 66 -3.90 2.36 -26.01
CA VAL A 66 -3.81 1.36 -24.93
C VAL A 66 -2.65 0.41 -25.24
N ARG A 67 -1.67 0.33 -24.39
CA ARG A 67 -0.48 -0.50 -24.57
C ARG A 67 -0.39 -1.58 -23.50
N THR A 68 -0.39 -2.83 -23.93
CA THR A 68 -0.13 -3.96 -23.02
C THR A 68 1.38 -4.16 -22.89
N ILE A 69 1.93 -3.86 -21.73
CA ILE A 69 3.34 -4.01 -21.40
C ILE A 69 3.66 -5.45 -20.98
N ILE A 70 2.75 -6.08 -20.22
CA ILE A 70 2.82 -7.48 -19.80
C ILE A 70 1.46 -8.10 -20.12
N ASP A 71 1.42 -9.17 -20.93
CA ASP A 71 0.17 -9.81 -21.36
C ASP A 71 -0.04 -11.16 -20.69
N THR A 72 -0.64 -11.15 -19.51
CA THR A 72 -1.11 -12.36 -18.82
C THR A 72 0.00 -13.40 -18.63
N GLU A 73 1.12 -12.92 -18.10
CA GLU A 73 2.27 -13.76 -17.79
C GLU A 73 2.22 -14.26 -16.34
N LYS A 74 2.81 -15.43 -16.10
CA LYS A 74 3.12 -15.85 -14.73
C LYS A 74 4.11 -14.88 -14.11
N ILE A 75 3.83 -14.41 -12.90
CA ILE A 75 4.67 -13.41 -12.23
C ILE A 75 6.16 -13.85 -12.12
N GLU A 76 6.41 -15.15 -12.05
CA GLU A 76 7.77 -15.73 -11.99
C GLU A 76 8.58 -15.45 -13.26
N ASN A 77 7.93 -15.30 -14.40
CA ASN A 77 8.56 -15.05 -15.70
C ASN A 77 8.71 -13.55 -16.02
N VAL A 78 8.06 -12.70 -15.25
CA VAL A 78 8.04 -11.25 -15.48
C VAL A 78 9.37 -10.64 -15.04
N LYS A 79 9.97 -9.84 -15.92
CA LYS A 79 11.16 -9.02 -15.59
C LYS A 79 10.72 -7.72 -14.94
N ASP A 80 11.64 -7.06 -14.24
CA ASP A 80 11.42 -5.74 -13.71
C ASP A 80 11.14 -4.74 -14.84
N LEU A 81 10.31 -3.75 -14.56
CA LEU A 81 9.98 -2.71 -15.53
C LEU A 81 11.23 -1.89 -15.86
N THR A 82 11.29 -1.36 -17.08
CA THR A 82 12.35 -0.43 -17.50
C THR A 82 11.79 0.97 -17.68
N PRO A 83 12.53 2.06 -17.34
CA PRO A 83 12.02 3.43 -17.39
C PRO A 83 11.49 3.89 -18.75
N ASP A 84 11.88 3.23 -19.84
CA ASP A 84 11.41 3.50 -21.20
C ASP A 84 10.05 2.87 -21.50
N GLN A 85 9.55 1.99 -20.65
CA GLN A 85 8.22 1.40 -20.76
C GLN A 85 7.10 2.31 -20.24
N TYR A 86 7.45 3.41 -19.54
CA TYR A 86 6.49 4.39 -19.01
C TYR A 86 6.87 5.81 -19.44
N ARG A 87 6.09 6.39 -20.36
CA ARG A 87 6.37 7.67 -21.03
C ARG A 87 5.13 8.57 -21.02
N PRO A 88 4.83 9.25 -19.90
CA PRO A 88 3.66 10.11 -19.80
C PRO A 88 3.58 11.17 -20.88
N GLY A 89 2.38 11.32 -21.47
CA GLY A 89 2.07 12.30 -22.50
C GLY A 89 0.66 12.14 -23.06
N GLY A 90 0.13 13.15 -23.72
CA GLY A 90 -1.18 13.11 -24.38
C GLY A 90 -2.37 13.20 -23.42
N CYS A 91 -3.53 12.69 -23.87
CA CYS A 91 -4.82 12.70 -23.18
C CYS A 91 -5.12 11.37 -22.48
N THR A 92 -6.30 11.27 -21.83
CA THR A 92 -6.68 10.18 -20.91
C THR A 92 -7.87 9.37 -21.50
N PRO A 93 -7.66 8.35 -22.34
CA PRO A 93 -8.73 7.45 -22.85
C PRO A 93 -9.04 6.33 -21.84
N LEU A 94 -9.51 6.70 -20.65
CA LEU A 94 -9.69 5.80 -19.50
C LEU A 94 -10.70 4.68 -19.79
N TYR A 95 -11.86 5.03 -20.41
CA TYR A 95 -12.90 4.03 -20.67
C TYR A 95 -12.46 3.03 -21.74
N ASP A 96 -11.74 3.48 -22.77
CA ASP A 96 -11.18 2.59 -23.76
C ASP A 96 -10.14 1.64 -23.17
N ALA A 97 -9.28 2.15 -22.26
CA ALA A 97 -8.29 1.34 -21.57
C ALA A 97 -8.94 0.27 -20.68
N MET A 98 -9.93 0.66 -19.89
CA MET A 98 -10.68 -0.29 -19.05
C MET A 98 -11.42 -1.32 -19.91
N GLY A 99 -12.20 -0.86 -20.87
CA GLY A 99 -13.04 -1.73 -21.69
C GLY A 99 -12.25 -2.77 -22.49
N GLN A 100 -11.18 -2.34 -23.15
CA GLN A 100 -10.29 -3.23 -23.91
C GLN A 100 -9.58 -4.23 -23.00
N SER A 101 -8.90 -3.75 -21.94
CA SER A 101 -8.09 -4.61 -21.07
C SER A 101 -8.92 -5.64 -20.32
N ILE A 102 -10.08 -5.24 -19.78
CA ILE A 102 -10.99 -6.14 -19.07
C ILE A 102 -11.58 -7.18 -20.03
N THR A 103 -12.00 -6.76 -21.23
CA THR A 103 -12.58 -7.67 -22.22
C THR A 103 -11.56 -8.71 -22.70
N GLU A 104 -10.30 -8.31 -22.92
CA GLU A 104 -9.24 -9.25 -23.32
C GLU A 104 -8.89 -10.22 -22.17
N LEU A 105 -8.77 -9.74 -20.93
CA LEU A 105 -8.50 -10.60 -19.78
C LEU A 105 -9.64 -11.61 -19.57
N ARG A 106 -10.89 -11.19 -19.69
CA ARG A 106 -12.07 -12.05 -19.52
C ARG A 106 -12.04 -13.30 -20.39
N LYS A 107 -11.45 -13.24 -21.59
CA LYS A 107 -11.33 -14.40 -22.51
C LYS A 107 -10.41 -15.50 -21.95
N LYS A 108 -9.54 -15.15 -20.99
CA LYS A 108 -8.51 -16.03 -20.43
C LYS A 108 -8.92 -16.61 -19.06
N VAL A 109 -9.78 -15.90 -18.34
CA VAL A 109 -10.27 -16.27 -17.00
C VAL A 109 -11.28 -17.40 -17.08
N LYS A 110 -11.17 -18.37 -16.17
CA LYS A 110 -12.03 -19.55 -16.05
C LYS A 110 -12.81 -19.53 -14.74
N GLU A 111 -13.78 -20.41 -14.61
CA GLU A 111 -14.48 -20.66 -13.35
C GLU A 111 -13.49 -21.14 -12.28
N GLY A 112 -13.57 -20.56 -11.08
CA GLY A 112 -12.64 -20.81 -9.97
C GLY A 112 -11.46 -19.82 -9.89
N ASP A 113 -11.15 -19.12 -10.99
CA ASP A 113 -10.09 -18.10 -10.97
C ASP A 113 -10.54 -16.86 -10.18
N HIS A 114 -9.58 -16.19 -9.57
CA HIS A 114 -9.78 -14.91 -8.89
C HIS A 114 -9.18 -13.78 -9.71
N VAL A 115 -9.86 -12.63 -9.76
CA VAL A 115 -9.41 -11.47 -10.55
C VAL A 115 -9.44 -10.20 -9.72
N LEU A 116 -8.31 -9.49 -9.70
CA LEU A 116 -8.17 -8.16 -9.16
C LEU A 116 -7.83 -7.18 -10.29
N VAL A 117 -8.69 -6.20 -10.50
CA VAL A 117 -8.47 -5.11 -11.47
C VAL A 117 -8.17 -3.84 -10.69
N THR A 118 -7.03 -3.21 -10.96
CA THR A 118 -6.60 -1.95 -10.35
C THR A 118 -6.43 -0.88 -11.41
N VAL A 119 -7.20 0.18 -11.32
CA VAL A 119 -7.11 1.37 -12.19
C VAL A 119 -6.43 2.48 -11.42
N ILE A 120 -5.40 3.09 -12.01
CA ILE A 120 -4.62 4.18 -11.40
C ILE A 120 -4.53 5.32 -12.38
N THR A 121 -5.03 6.50 -12.00
CA THR A 121 -5.05 7.71 -12.84
C THR A 121 -4.96 8.99 -11.99
N ASP A 122 -4.40 10.06 -12.57
CA ASP A 122 -4.43 11.40 -11.97
C ASP A 122 -5.33 12.36 -12.78
N GLY A 123 -6.01 11.84 -13.82
CA GLY A 123 -6.80 12.62 -14.76
C GLY A 123 -8.23 12.13 -14.92
N TYR A 124 -9.08 13.05 -15.42
CA TYR A 124 -10.42 12.70 -15.85
C TYR A 124 -10.42 12.14 -17.27
N GLU A 125 -11.33 11.21 -17.54
CA GLU A 125 -11.64 10.75 -18.91
C GLU A 125 -11.86 11.94 -19.86
N ASN A 126 -11.17 11.95 -21.00
CA ASN A 126 -11.29 13.04 -21.96
C ASN A 126 -11.08 12.67 -23.44
N SER A 127 -10.84 11.39 -23.77
CA SER A 127 -10.47 11.02 -25.14
C SER A 127 -10.89 9.61 -25.59
N SER A 128 -11.64 8.86 -24.81
CA SER A 128 -12.18 7.55 -25.21
C SER A 128 -13.14 7.67 -26.40
N ARG A 129 -13.14 6.68 -27.28
CA ARG A 129 -13.90 6.65 -28.53
C ARG A 129 -14.77 5.41 -28.69
N HIS A 130 -14.43 4.32 -28.01
CA HIS A 130 -15.05 3.01 -28.20
C HIS A 130 -15.93 2.61 -27.03
N PHE A 131 -15.57 3.01 -25.82
CA PHE A 131 -16.32 2.72 -24.61
C PHE A 131 -16.82 4.00 -23.94
N SER A 132 -18.03 3.93 -23.39
CA SER A 132 -18.64 4.98 -22.57
C SER A 132 -18.67 4.58 -21.10
N ALA A 133 -18.88 5.54 -20.20
CA ALA A 133 -19.03 5.26 -18.77
C ALA A 133 -20.12 4.21 -18.48
N GLY A 134 -21.26 4.29 -19.20
CA GLY A 134 -22.34 3.31 -19.06
C GLY A 134 -21.93 1.89 -19.47
N MET A 135 -21.18 1.73 -20.57
CA MET A 135 -20.66 0.43 -20.99
C MET A 135 -19.67 -0.14 -19.98
N ILE A 136 -18.80 0.71 -19.42
CA ILE A 136 -17.85 0.27 -18.38
C ILE A 136 -18.60 -0.15 -17.12
N LYS A 137 -19.62 0.62 -16.70
CA LYS A 137 -20.42 0.28 -15.53
C LYS A 137 -21.11 -1.07 -15.70
N GLU A 138 -21.77 -1.31 -16.82
CA GLU A 138 -22.42 -2.60 -17.11
C GLU A 138 -21.41 -3.77 -17.09
N LEU A 139 -20.21 -3.55 -17.64
CA LEU A 139 -19.14 -4.55 -17.66
C LEU A 139 -18.63 -4.84 -16.24
N VAL A 140 -18.38 -3.81 -15.44
CA VAL A 140 -17.93 -3.92 -14.04
C VAL A 140 -18.99 -4.61 -13.19
N ASP A 141 -20.25 -4.16 -13.23
CA ASP A 141 -21.35 -4.75 -12.46
C ASP A 141 -21.52 -6.26 -12.79
N ALA A 142 -21.47 -6.61 -14.07
CA ALA A 142 -21.58 -8.01 -14.51
C ALA A 142 -20.43 -8.91 -14.05
N LEU A 143 -19.20 -8.38 -13.99
CA LEU A 143 -18.02 -9.14 -13.58
C LEU A 143 -17.87 -9.18 -12.05
N THR A 144 -18.25 -8.12 -11.34
CA THR A 144 -18.34 -8.11 -9.86
C THR A 144 -19.29 -9.20 -9.39
N ALA A 145 -20.44 -9.37 -10.04
CA ALA A 145 -21.36 -10.47 -9.76
C ALA A 145 -20.74 -11.87 -10.01
N GLN A 146 -19.63 -11.96 -10.75
CA GLN A 146 -18.86 -13.19 -10.98
C GLN A 146 -17.65 -13.32 -10.03
N GLY A 147 -17.51 -12.43 -9.03
CA GLY A 147 -16.43 -12.44 -8.05
C GLY A 147 -15.16 -11.69 -8.45
N TRP A 148 -15.21 -10.90 -9.54
CA TRP A 148 -14.10 -9.99 -9.84
C TRP A 148 -14.07 -8.83 -8.85
N VAL A 149 -12.88 -8.42 -8.45
CA VAL A 149 -12.67 -7.27 -7.58
C VAL A 149 -12.11 -6.11 -8.39
N PHE A 150 -12.75 -4.95 -8.27
CA PHE A 150 -12.34 -3.73 -8.96
C PHE A 150 -11.92 -2.67 -7.96
N THR A 151 -10.79 -2.02 -8.21
CA THR A 151 -10.27 -0.91 -7.41
C THR A 151 -9.95 0.28 -8.30
N TYR A 152 -10.23 1.48 -7.80
CA TYR A 152 -9.97 2.73 -8.49
C TYR A 152 -9.16 3.67 -7.60
N ILE A 153 -8.01 4.09 -8.08
CA ILE A 153 -7.07 4.98 -7.39
C ILE A 153 -6.94 6.26 -8.21
N GLY A 154 -7.40 7.37 -7.66
CA GLY A 154 -7.37 8.66 -8.34
C GLY A 154 -6.55 9.70 -7.61
N ALA A 155 -5.83 10.53 -8.36
CA ALA A 155 -5.09 11.66 -7.81
C ALA A 155 -5.85 12.97 -7.98
N ASN A 156 -5.84 13.82 -6.93
CA ASN A 156 -6.38 15.18 -6.95
C ASN A 156 -7.83 15.28 -7.49
N GLN A 157 -8.63 14.25 -7.29
CA GLN A 157 -10.00 14.19 -7.77
C GLN A 157 -10.91 13.49 -6.76
N GLU A 158 -12.20 13.67 -6.91
CA GLU A 158 -13.19 12.90 -6.14
C GLU A 158 -13.34 11.48 -6.71
N SER A 159 -12.33 10.62 -6.48
CA SER A 159 -12.27 9.26 -7.02
C SER A 159 -13.52 8.45 -6.71
N ARG A 160 -14.11 8.66 -5.55
CA ARG A 160 -15.36 8.00 -5.16
C ARG A 160 -16.51 8.33 -6.12
N SER A 161 -16.65 9.60 -6.54
CA SER A 161 -17.70 10.02 -7.46
C SER A 161 -17.51 9.42 -8.84
N VAL A 162 -16.28 9.49 -9.38
CA VAL A 162 -15.94 8.91 -10.68
C VAL A 162 -16.13 7.40 -10.68
N ALA A 163 -15.55 6.71 -9.72
CA ALA A 163 -15.59 5.26 -9.60
C ALA A 163 -17.01 4.72 -9.40
N SER A 164 -17.83 5.41 -8.59
CA SER A 164 -19.26 5.06 -8.40
C SER A 164 -20.03 5.13 -9.71
N GLY A 165 -19.74 6.12 -10.57
CA GLY A 165 -20.28 6.21 -11.93
C GLY A 165 -19.90 5.03 -12.84
N LEU A 166 -18.82 4.31 -12.50
CA LEU A 166 -18.33 3.13 -13.20
C LEU A 166 -18.67 1.80 -12.49
N GLY A 167 -19.45 1.84 -11.39
CA GLY A 167 -19.80 0.64 -10.62
C GLY A 167 -18.70 0.15 -9.68
N ILE A 168 -17.63 0.94 -9.46
CA ILE A 168 -16.51 0.56 -8.59
C ILE A 168 -16.69 1.19 -7.22
N HIS A 169 -16.70 0.37 -6.17
CA HIS A 169 -16.90 0.80 -4.78
C HIS A 169 -15.61 0.93 -3.99
N SER A 170 -14.58 0.15 -4.31
CA SER A 170 -13.28 0.21 -3.66
C SER A 170 -12.43 1.33 -4.26
N THR A 171 -12.33 2.45 -3.56
CA THR A 171 -11.69 3.67 -4.05
C THR A 171 -10.63 4.19 -3.09
N MET A 172 -9.59 4.83 -3.64
CA MET A 172 -8.59 5.53 -2.86
C MET A 172 -8.20 6.83 -3.57
N ASP A 173 -8.25 7.94 -2.83
CA ASP A 173 -7.72 9.23 -3.29
C ASP A 173 -6.27 9.40 -2.83
N PHE A 174 -5.44 10.06 -3.64
CA PHE A 174 -4.09 10.45 -3.26
C PHE A 174 -3.74 11.83 -3.82
N GLU A 175 -2.80 12.49 -3.16
CA GLU A 175 -2.23 13.74 -3.67
C GLU A 175 -1.14 13.42 -4.70
N ALA A 176 -1.20 14.07 -5.88
CA ALA A 176 -0.16 13.93 -6.91
C ALA A 176 1.13 14.66 -6.51
N SER A 177 1.75 14.18 -5.43
CA SER A 177 3.03 14.61 -4.90
C SER A 177 3.90 13.37 -4.66
N THR A 178 5.22 13.57 -4.45
CA THR A 178 6.13 12.46 -4.11
C THR A 178 5.62 11.68 -2.89
N VAL A 179 5.30 12.39 -1.80
CA VAL A 179 4.86 11.76 -0.55
C VAL A 179 3.49 11.08 -0.71
N GLY A 180 2.52 11.77 -1.32
CA GLY A 180 1.18 11.22 -1.56
C GLY A 180 1.23 9.96 -2.42
N SER A 181 2.04 9.95 -3.49
CA SER A 181 2.21 8.79 -4.36
C SER A 181 2.87 7.61 -3.63
N GLU A 182 3.93 7.83 -2.85
CA GLU A 182 4.58 6.78 -2.07
C GLU A 182 3.61 6.14 -1.06
N MET A 183 2.81 6.97 -0.39
CA MET A 183 1.79 6.50 0.56
C MET A 183 0.70 5.67 -0.15
N MET A 184 0.23 6.12 -1.30
CA MET A 184 -0.74 5.40 -2.13
C MET A 184 -0.21 4.01 -2.51
N TRP A 185 1.00 3.93 -3.07
CA TRP A 185 1.60 2.67 -3.46
C TRP A 185 1.79 1.71 -2.27
N ARG A 186 2.20 2.23 -1.11
CA ARG A 186 2.33 1.46 0.13
C ARG A 186 0.99 0.86 0.56
N LYS A 187 -0.08 1.67 0.56
CA LYS A 187 -1.44 1.22 0.91
C LYS A 187 -1.94 0.16 -0.07
N MET A 188 -1.75 0.38 -1.37
CA MET A 188 -2.12 -0.60 -2.39
C MET A 188 -1.43 -1.95 -2.18
N ARG A 189 -0.11 -1.96 -1.92
CA ARG A 189 0.63 -3.21 -1.65
C ARG A 189 0.11 -3.94 -0.40
N SER A 190 -0.22 -3.20 0.66
CA SER A 190 -0.81 -3.78 1.87
C SER A 190 -2.18 -4.42 1.57
N SER A 191 -3.05 -3.71 0.85
CA SER A 191 -4.37 -4.22 0.46
C SER A 191 -4.27 -5.44 -0.45
N ASN A 192 -3.32 -5.47 -1.39
CA ASN A 192 -3.05 -6.63 -2.24
C ASN A 192 -2.69 -7.87 -1.40
N ARG A 193 -1.80 -7.73 -0.41
CA ARG A 193 -1.42 -8.85 0.48
C ARG A 193 -2.64 -9.38 1.25
N GLU A 194 -3.50 -8.52 1.76
CA GLU A 194 -4.73 -8.93 2.44
C GLU A 194 -5.73 -9.61 1.49
N TYR A 195 -5.86 -9.12 0.25
CA TYR A 195 -6.67 -9.76 -0.78
C TYR A 195 -6.18 -11.19 -1.06
N TYR A 196 -4.87 -11.40 -1.24
CA TYR A 196 -4.34 -12.74 -1.48
C TYR A 196 -4.59 -13.67 -0.29
N LYS A 197 -4.52 -13.18 0.95
CA LYS A 197 -4.90 -13.96 2.13
C LYS A 197 -6.40 -14.32 2.11
N LYS A 198 -7.29 -13.38 1.72
CA LYS A 198 -8.72 -13.65 1.55
C LYS A 198 -8.95 -14.76 0.51
N VAL A 199 -8.28 -14.67 -0.65
CA VAL A 199 -8.36 -15.69 -1.72
C VAL A 199 -7.95 -17.08 -1.19
N ARG A 200 -6.84 -17.19 -0.48
CA ARG A 200 -6.37 -18.45 0.09
C ARG A 200 -7.38 -19.05 1.06
N ARG A 201 -7.96 -18.24 1.94
CA ARG A 201 -9.02 -18.68 2.86
C ARG A 201 -10.27 -19.13 2.11
N HIS A 202 -10.64 -18.43 1.05
CA HIS A 202 -11.75 -18.84 0.18
C HIS A 202 -11.47 -20.21 -0.47
N LYS A 203 -10.26 -20.43 -1.00
CA LYS A 203 -9.83 -21.72 -1.57
C LYS A 203 -9.87 -22.86 -0.55
N THR A 204 -9.74 -22.58 0.75
CA THR A 204 -9.91 -23.58 1.82
C THR A 204 -11.36 -23.78 2.27
N GLY A 205 -12.32 -23.16 1.61
CA GLY A 205 -13.76 -23.34 1.84
C GLY A 205 -14.37 -22.36 2.84
N GLU A 206 -13.63 -21.31 3.25
CA GLU A 206 -14.22 -20.24 4.05
C GLU A 206 -15.13 -19.35 3.17
N ASN A 207 -16.28 -18.95 3.72
CA ASN A 207 -17.13 -17.97 3.08
C ASN A 207 -16.51 -16.57 3.25
N ILE A 208 -15.95 -16.01 2.19
CA ILE A 208 -15.27 -14.71 2.19
C ILE A 208 -16.08 -13.72 1.36
N ASP A 209 -16.37 -12.58 1.95
CA ASP A 209 -16.91 -11.43 1.24
C ASP A 209 -15.78 -10.68 0.54
N PHE A 210 -15.85 -10.64 -0.80
CA PHE A 210 -14.93 -9.87 -1.65
C PHE A 210 -15.51 -8.50 -2.04
N GLU A 211 -16.78 -8.21 -1.70
CA GLU A 211 -17.41 -6.90 -1.93
C GLU A 211 -17.04 -5.87 -0.85
N ASP A 212 -16.48 -6.32 0.28
CA ASP A 212 -15.86 -5.42 1.26
C ASP A 212 -14.91 -4.44 0.55
N ASP A 213 -14.95 -3.17 0.94
CA ASP A 213 -14.03 -2.16 0.42
C ASP A 213 -12.58 -2.68 0.49
N PHE A 214 -11.97 -2.86 -0.68
CA PHE A 214 -10.61 -3.38 -0.83
C PHE A 214 -9.57 -2.56 -0.06
N PHE A 215 -9.82 -1.26 0.05
CA PHE A 215 -9.00 -0.33 0.80
C PHE A 215 -9.53 -0.09 2.21
N ALA A 216 -10.68 -0.70 2.57
CA ALA A 216 -11.14 -0.65 3.94
C ALA A 216 -10.05 -1.24 4.81
N GLU A 217 -9.52 -0.36 5.61
CA GLU A 217 -8.80 -0.81 6.76
C GLU A 217 -9.81 -1.60 7.59
N LYS A 218 -9.63 -2.93 7.70
CA LYS A 218 -10.13 -3.57 8.91
C LYS A 218 -9.74 -2.59 9.99
N GLN A 219 -10.73 -2.01 10.70
CA GLN A 219 -10.43 -1.26 11.90
C GLN A 219 -9.50 -2.17 12.67
N ALA A 220 -8.21 -1.99 12.43
CA ALA A 220 -7.21 -2.59 13.26
C ALA A 220 -7.65 -2.08 14.61
N GLN A 221 -8.18 -2.98 15.46
CA GLN A 221 -8.45 -2.66 16.85
C GLN A 221 -7.30 -1.79 17.25
N ALA A 222 -7.60 -0.50 17.48
CA ALA A 222 -6.59 0.55 17.39
C ALA A 222 -5.39 0.06 18.16
N ARG A 223 -4.31 -0.29 17.45
CA ARG A 223 -3.07 -0.82 18.05
C ARG A 223 -2.45 0.33 18.81
N VAL A 224 -3.17 0.70 19.87
CA VAL A 224 -2.84 1.82 20.70
C VAL A 224 -1.83 1.37 21.74
N THR A 225 -0.68 1.99 21.72
CA THR A 225 0.28 1.84 22.79
C THR A 225 -0.36 2.34 24.09
N PRO A 226 -0.34 1.54 25.18
CA PRO A 226 -0.82 1.99 26.48
C PRO A 226 -0.10 3.28 26.92
N GLU A 227 -0.84 4.22 27.51
CA GLU A 227 -0.24 5.47 28.03
C GLU A 227 0.87 5.20 29.04
N ARG A 228 0.76 4.10 29.77
CA ARG A 228 1.74 3.68 30.78
C ARG A 228 2.11 2.21 30.53
N ILE A 229 3.39 1.96 30.30
CA ILE A 229 3.95 0.64 30.11
C ILE A 229 4.81 0.33 31.31
N GLU A 230 4.29 -0.46 32.25
CA GLU A 230 5.02 -0.85 33.47
C GLU A 230 5.76 -2.18 33.31
N ARG A 231 5.26 -3.05 32.42
CA ARG A 231 5.83 -4.37 32.14
C ARG A 231 5.64 -4.69 30.66
N LEU A 232 6.55 -5.48 30.12
CA LEU A 232 6.44 -6.06 28.78
C LEU A 232 6.18 -7.55 28.88
N GLN A 233 5.40 -8.07 27.96
CA GLN A 233 5.25 -9.50 27.72
C GLN A 233 6.41 -10.02 26.85
N ASP A 234 6.56 -11.34 26.78
CA ASP A 234 7.52 -11.95 25.86
C ASP A 234 7.19 -11.53 24.42
N GLY A 235 8.22 -11.15 23.66
CA GLY A 235 8.07 -10.64 22.30
C GLY A 235 7.65 -9.17 22.20
N GLN A 236 7.30 -8.49 23.28
CA GLN A 236 7.03 -7.06 23.26
C GLN A 236 8.30 -6.23 23.37
N VAL A 237 8.35 -5.13 22.60
CA VAL A 237 9.48 -4.20 22.53
C VAL A 237 9.01 -2.79 22.82
N PHE A 238 9.64 -2.13 23.77
CA PHE A 238 9.41 -0.73 24.13
C PHE A 238 10.16 0.20 23.19
N VAL A 239 9.45 0.93 22.33
CA VAL A 239 10.07 1.86 21.37
C VAL A 239 10.07 3.27 21.93
N PHE A 240 11.25 3.88 22.04
CA PHE A 240 11.41 5.15 22.71
C PHE A 240 12.32 6.13 21.97
N GLY A 241 12.09 7.44 22.23
CA GLY A 241 12.93 8.51 21.73
C GLY A 241 14.26 8.60 22.50
N SER A 242 15.36 8.59 21.77
CA SER A 242 16.72 8.64 22.28
C SER A 242 17.48 9.88 21.79
N ASN A 243 18.75 9.98 22.14
CA ASN A 243 19.72 10.85 21.49
C ASN A 243 20.82 10.01 20.81
N GLN A 244 21.58 10.61 19.91
CA GLN A 244 22.64 9.91 19.18
C GLN A 244 23.71 9.29 20.09
N ALA A 245 23.99 9.94 21.22
CA ALA A 245 24.99 9.46 22.20
C ALA A 245 24.45 8.33 23.10
N GLY A 246 23.16 8.02 23.09
CA GLY A 246 22.55 6.96 23.91
C GLY A 246 22.62 7.19 25.40
N LEU A 247 22.52 8.46 25.86
CA LEU A 247 22.70 8.78 27.27
C LEU A 247 21.55 8.32 28.18
N HIS A 248 20.33 8.22 27.68
CA HIS A 248 19.13 7.65 28.33
C HIS A 248 18.85 8.18 29.75
N ILE A 249 19.07 9.48 30.01
CA ILE A 249 19.06 10.07 31.36
C ILE A 249 17.67 10.53 31.82
N GLY A 250 16.63 10.51 30.96
CA GLY A 250 15.31 11.03 31.34
C GLY A 250 14.16 10.42 30.55
N GLY A 251 12.93 10.57 31.07
CA GLY A 251 11.69 10.16 30.43
C GLY A 251 11.66 8.68 30.04
N ALA A 252 11.09 8.37 28.87
CA ALA A 252 10.98 7.03 28.35
C ALA A 252 12.36 6.36 28.11
N ALA A 253 13.40 7.13 27.78
CA ALA A 253 14.74 6.61 27.61
C ALA A 253 15.34 6.07 28.93
N ARG A 254 15.12 6.77 30.03
CA ARG A 254 15.52 6.29 31.35
C ARG A 254 14.76 5.02 31.74
N GLN A 255 13.44 4.99 31.52
CA GLN A 255 12.64 3.79 31.79
C GLN A 255 13.13 2.60 30.96
N ALA A 256 13.43 2.81 29.67
CA ALA A 256 13.98 1.76 28.81
C ALA A 256 15.28 1.17 29.36
N MET A 257 16.16 2.01 29.88
CA MET A 257 17.43 1.58 30.47
C MET A 257 17.23 0.82 31.79
N GLU A 258 16.34 1.33 32.67
CA GLU A 258 16.12 0.75 34.00
C GLU A 258 15.31 -0.55 33.96
N GLN A 259 14.40 -0.73 32.97
CA GLN A 259 13.42 -1.81 33.01
C GLN A 259 13.43 -2.71 31.77
N PHE A 260 13.85 -2.21 30.60
CA PHE A 260 13.66 -2.92 29.32
C PHE A 260 14.98 -3.19 28.56
N GLY A 261 16.10 -3.02 29.20
CA GLY A 261 17.40 -3.45 28.70
C GLY A 261 18.03 -2.52 27.66
N ALA A 262 17.63 -1.25 27.59
CA ALA A 262 18.35 -0.27 26.80
C ALA A 262 19.78 -0.08 27.35
N VAL A 263 20.73 0.11 26.44
CA VAL A 263 22.17 0.15 26.81
C VAL A 263 22.70 1.58 26.71
N PHE A 264 23.35 2.05 27.75
CA PHE A 264 24.03 3.34 27.75
C PHE A 264 25.06 3.40 26.62
N GLY A 265 25.10 4.52 25.90
CA GLY A 265 25.96 4.69 24.72
C GLY A 265 25.39 4.09 23.42
N LYS A 266 24.21 3.48 23.44
CA LYS A 266 23.54 2.91 22.27
C LYS A 266 22.24 3.68 21.98
N GLY A 267 22.32 4.74 21.17
CA GLY A 267 21.20 5.63 20.88
C GLY A 267 20.25 5.14 19.77
N ARG A 268 20.49 3.97 19.16
CA ARG A 268 19.75 3.47 18.00
C ARG A 268 19.60 1.94 18.03
N GLY A 269 18.45 1.45 17.58
CA GLY A 269 18.19 0.03 17.33
C GLY A 269 17.73 -0.76 18.56
N LEU A 270 17.64 -2.08 18.40
CA LEU A 270 17.14 -3.01 19.40
C LEU A 270 18.22 -3.38 20.42
N HIS A 271 17.90 -3.23 21.69
CA HIS A 271 18.72 -3.64 22.83
C HIS A 271 17.82 -4.16 23.95
N GLY A 272 17.99 -5.42 24.34
CA GLY A 272 17.04 -6.09 25.25
C GLY A 272 15.63 -6.09 24.68
N GLN A 273 14.65 -5.71 25.51
CA GLN A 273 13.26 -5.51 25.07
C GLN A 273 12.97 -4.03 24.75
N SER A 274 13.94 -3.28 24.24
CA SER A 274 13.75 -1.88 23.88
C SER A 274 14.38 -1.54 22.52
N TYR A 275 13.74 -0.61 21.79
CA TYR A 275 14.23 -0.09 20.52
C TYR A 275 14.38 1.44 20.61
N ALA A 276 15.58 1.92 20.38
CA ALA A 276 15.92 3.34 20.48
C ALA A 276 15.83 4.03 19.10
N ILE A 277 15.09 5.14 19.02
CA ILE A 277 15.00 6.01 17.84
C ILE A 277 15.57 7.38 18.23
N PRO A 278 16.68 7.84 17.64
CA PRO A 278 17.25 9.16 17.98
C PRO A 278 16.34 10.30 17.49
N THR A 279 15.96 11.19 18.43
CA THR A 279 15.07 12.33 18.18
C THR A 279 15.61 13.65 18.73
N MET A 280 16.57 13.60 19.67
CA MET A 280 17.11 14.79 20.33
C MET A 280 18.12 15.52 19.47
N ASN A 281 17.94 16.84 19.33
CA ASN A 281 18.83 17.75 18.59
C ASN A 281 19.04 17.33 17.13
N LEU A 282 18.01 16.76 16.50
CA LEU A 282 18.02 16.35 15.10
C LEU A 282 16.93 17.09 14.32
N PRO A 283 17.18 17.42 13.05
CA PRO A 283 16.13 17.90 12.16
C PRO A 283 15.11 16.78 11.89
N LEU A 284 13.89 17.15 11.54
CA LEU A 284 12.79 16.21 11.31
C LEU A 284 13.11 15.19 10.21
N SER A 285 13.88 15.57 9.19
CA SER A 285 14.34 14.68 8.12
C SER A 285 15.20 13.51 8.62
N ASP A 286 16.04 13.75 9.63
CA ASP A 286 16.93 12.73 10.21
C ASP A 286 16.15 11.80 11.15
N ILE A 287 15.15 12.36 11.85
CA ILE A 287 14.19 11.59 12.64
C ILE A 287 13.39 10.69 11.68
N GLY A 288 12.93 11.22 10.56
CA GLY A 288 12.20 10.47 9.53
C GLY A 288 12.97 9.27 9.02
N ARG A 289 14.27 9.43 8.71
CA ARG A 289 15.14 8.30 8.32
C ARG A 289 15.25 7.24 9.42
N SER A 290 15.37 7.66 10.68
CA SER A 290 15.47 6.75 11.81
C SER A 290 14.16 6.00 12.08
N VAL A 291 13.01 6.64 11.83
CA VAL A 291 11.69 6.00 11.89
C VAL A 291 11.52 5.02 10.74
N GLU A 292 11.96 5.36 9.52
CA GLU A 292 11.91 4.44 8.37
C GLU A 292 12.75 3.18 8.61
N GLU A 293 13.97 3.32 9.16
CA GLU A 293 14.80 2.18 9.59
C GLU A 293 14.08 1.29 10.61
N PHE A 294 13.36 1.90 11.55
CA PHE A 294 12.54 1.19 12.52
C PHE A 294 11.39 0.42 11.86
N ILE A 295 10.66 1.05 10.93
CA ILE A 295 9.55 0.45 10.19
C ILE A 295 10.04 -0.77 9.40
N GLN A 296 11.15 -0.64 8.69
CA GLN A 296 11.78 -1.75 7.96
C GLN A 296 12.25 -2.86 8.90
N PHE A 297 12.71 -2.51 10.10
CA PHE A 297 13.06 -3.49 11.12
C PHE A 297 11.82 -4.23 11.61
N ALA A 298 10.74 -3.53 11.92
CA ALA A 298 9.48 -4.12 12.40
C ALA A 298 8.83 -5.04 11.34
N ASP A 299 8.89 -4.67 10.06
CA ASP A 299 8.40 -5.50 8.94
C ASP A 299 9.15 -6.84 8.84
N ARG A 300 10.45 -6.83 9.12
CA ARG A 300 11.29 -8.05 9.10
C ARG A 300 11.19 -8.89 10.37
N HIS A 301 10.54 -8.39 11.42
CA HIS A 301 10.38 -9.05 12.70
C HIS A 301 8.90 -9.15 13.11
N PRO A 302 8.07 -9.89 12.34
CA PRO A 302 6.63 -10.04 12.63
C PRO A 302 6.36 -10.79 13.93
N GLU A 303 7.34 -11.53 14.48
CA GLU A 303 7.28 -12.23 15.75
C GLU A 303 7.35 -11.28 16.97
N LEU A 304 7.81 -10.02 16.78
CA LEU A 304 7.90 -9.01 17.82
C LEU A 304 6.71 -8.05 17.75
N THR A 305 6.27 -7.55 18.89
CA THR A 305 5.26 -6.49 19.01
C THR A 305 5.88 -5.20 19.51
N PHE A 306 5.82 -4.14 18.74
CA PHE A 306 6.49 -2.86 19.04
C PHE A 306 5.49 -1.86 19.63
N LEU A 307 5.72 -1.46 20.89
CA LEU A 307 4.93 -0.47 21.61
C LEU A 307 5.62 0.89 21.53
N VAL A 308 5.23 1.70 20.55
CA VAL A 308 5.85 3.03 20.30
C VAL A 308 5.31 4.05 21.29
N THR A 309 6.21 4.69 22.04
CA THR A 309 5.85 5.82 22.91
C THR A 309 5.72 7.12 22.10
N ARG A 310 5.25 8.23 22.71
CA ARG A 310 5.20 9.55 22.08
C ARG A 310 6.60 10.12 21.84
N ILE A 311 7.39 9.45 21.00
CA ILE A 311 8.78 9.84 20.72
C ILE A 311 8.85 11.25 20.12
N GLY A 312 9.90 11.99 20.45
CA GLY A 312 10.10 13.35 19.94
C GLY A 312 9.17 14.41 20.52
N CYS A 313 8.03 14.04 21.10
CA CYS A 313 6.99 14.98 21.56
C CYS A 313 7.12 15.39 23.02
N GLY A 314 8.22 15.03 23.67
CA GLY A 314 8.55 15.44 25.04
C GLY A 314 9.71 16.44 25.05
N ILE A 315 10.84 16.04 25.65
CA ILE A 315 12.03 16.89 25.80
C ILE A 315 12.60 17.37 24.45
N ALA A 316 12.42 16.61 23.36
CA ALA A 316 12.87 17.01 22.03
C ALA A 316 12.04 18.16 21.41
N GLY A 317 10.83 18.45 21.95
CA GLY A 317 10.06 19.65 21.68
C GLY A 317 9.21 19.61 20.38
N PHE A 318 9.09 18.48 19.69
CA PHE A 318 8.23 18.35 18.54
C PHE A 318 6.76 18.16 18.96
N ARG A 319 5.84 18.50 18.06
CA ARG A 319 4.41 18.23 18.23
C ARG A 319 4.05 16.88 17.62
N ASP A 320 2.91 16.32 18.02
CA ASP A 320 2.40 15.09 17.46
C ASP A 320 2.17 15.20 15.94
N GLU A 321 1.74 16.38 15.45
CA GLU A 321 1.54 16.69 14.05
C GLU A 321 2.83 16.64 13.22
N ASP A 322 3.98 16.85 13.86
CA ASP A 322 5.29 16.79 13.19
C ASP A 322 5.80 15.34 13.13
N ILE A 323 5.59 14.55 14.17
CA ILE A 323 6.15 13.19 14.33
C ILE A 323 5.22 12.10 13.80
N ALA A 324 3.91 12.16 14.05
CA ALA A 324 2.98 11.12 13.66
C ALA A 324 3.05 10.78 12.16
N PRO A 325 3.15 11.75 11.23
CA PRO A 325 3.26 11.46 9.80
C PRO A 325 4.47 10.59 9.42
N LEU A 326 5.56 10.65 10.18
CA LEU A 326 6.75 9.83 9.95
C LEU A 326 6.46 8.35 10.16
N PHE A 327 5.46 8.01 10.98
CA PHE A 327 4.99 6.65 11.24
C PHE A 327 3.92 6.14 10.27
N ALA A 328 3.63 6.84 9.18
CA ALA A 328 2.64 6.39 8.20
C ALA A 328 2.90 4.96 7.70
N GLY A 329 4.16 4.56 7.59
CA GLY A 329 4.54 3.19 7.23
C GLY A 329 4.15 2.10 8.24
N ALA A 330 3.96 2.46 9.50
CA ALA A 330 3.52 1.52 10.53
C ALA A 330 2.04 1.12 10.39
N TYR A 331 1.29 1.82 9.55
CA TYR A 331 -0.12 1.56 9.32
C TYR A 331 -0.38 0.12 8.83
N SER A 332 0.45 -0.35 7.92
CA SER A 332 0.37 -1.70 7.34
C SER A 332 0.98 -2.80 8.21
N LEU A 333 1.65 -2.46 9.31
CA LEU A 333 2.36 -3.43 10.16
C LEU A 333 1.48 -3.84 11.36
N PRO A 334 0.96 -5.09 11.42
CA PRO A 334 0.08 -5.54 12.49
C PRO A 334 0.75 -5.59 13.86
N ASN A 335 2.07 -5.58 13.88
CA ASN A 335 2.91 -5.70 15.07
C ASN A 335 3.41 -4.35 15.60
N VAL A 336 3.03 -3.21 15.00
CA VAL A 336 3.40 -1.87 15.48
C VAL A 336 2.21 -1.18 16.11
N TYR A 337 2.34 -0.79 17.37
CA TYR A 337 1.37 -0.04 18.17
C TYR A 337 1.85 1.40 18.30
N LEU A 338 0.99 2.37 18.05
CA LEU A 338 1.29 3.79 18.13
C LEU A 338 0.45 4.47 19.23
N PRO A 339 0.89 5.62 19.75
CA PRO A 339 0.07 6.45 20.64
C PRO A 339 -1.29 6.79 20.01
N ALA A 340 -2.35 6.87 20.83
CA ALA A 340 -3.69 7.23 20.36
C ALA A 340 -3.71 8.56 19.59
N SER A 341 -2.91 9.55 20.03
CA SER A 341 -2.77 10.84 19.34
C SER A 341 -2.15 10.71 17.93
N PHE A 342 -1.20 9.78 17.73
CA PHE A 342 -0.60 9.53 16.42
C PHE A 342 -1.61 8.89 15.48
N TRP A 343 -2.36 7.89 15.95
CA TRP A 343 -3.43 7.28 15.16
C TRP A 343 -4.48 8.30 14.74
N LYS A 344 -4.88 9.19 15.64
CA LYS A 344 -5.86 10.25 15.34
C LYS A 344 -5.37 11.16 14.20
N ILE A 345 -4.09 11.54 14.20
CA ILE A 345 -3.51 12.38 13.15
C ILE A 345 -3.39 11.61 11.85
N LEU A 346 -2.93 10.36 11.89
CA LEU A 346 -2.80 9.52 10.72
C LEU A 346 -4.16 9.25 10.06
N ASN A 347 -5.20 8.96 10.82
CA ASN A 347 -6.56 8.74 10.32
C ASN A 347 -7.20 10.02 9.79
N TYR A 348 -6.97 11.17 10.42
CA TYR A 348 -7.53 12.46 9.99
C TYR A 348 -6.99 12.89 8.61
N ARG A 349 -5.72 12.64 8.31
CA ARG A 349 -5.11 12.97 7.01
C ARG A 349 -5.54 12.04 5.88
N TYR A 350 -6.14 10.89 6.16
CA TYR A 350 -6.64 9.93 5.17
C TYR A 350 -8.13 10.08 4.86
N ASN A 351 -8.86 10.86 5.67
CA ASN A 351 -10.31 11.06 5.54
C ASN A 351 -10.68 12.46 5.00
N ASP A 352 -9.72 13.34 4.78
CA ASP A 352 -9.87 14.63 4.11
C ASP A 352 -9.36 14.54 2.67
#